data_7f2beac3693fe4bec4e2b521fc031b5f
#
_entry.id   7f2beac3693fe4bec4e2b521fc031b5f
#
_cell.length_a   1.000
_cell.length_b   1.000
_cell.length_c   1.000
_cell.angle_alpha   90.00
_cell.angle_beta   90.00
_cell.angle_gamma   90.00
#
_symmetry.space_group_name_H-M   'P 1'
#
loop_
_entity.id
_entity.type
_entity.pdbx_description
1 polymer ?
#
loop_
_entity_poly.entity_id
_entity_poly.type
_entity_poly.pdbx_seq_one_letter_code
_entity_poly.pdbx_strand_id
1 'polypeptide(L)'
;GKKEYRFEVVEINNISATCVSLGSTHGLRKGSDIKKIASSLQIEYSDKILGRLFNSYGDVIDKKELESIKNKTIYNDTVKIKDIDVNIDILWTGIKVIDFFAPLQKGFKMGLLGGAGVGKSVLIKELIHNVYSSLNANAIFCGVGERSREGKELYLEMGESNLLDKMAMVFGQMGDNPVSRSKSIYAGLTLAEYL
;
A
#
# COMPACT_ATOMS: atom_id res chain seq x y z
N GLY A 1 -7.77 -23.58 -18.18
CA GLY A 1 -8.06 -22.19 -18.51
C GLY A 1 -6.83 -21.52 -19.12
N LYS A 2 -7.01 -20.53 -20.00
CA LYS A 2 -5.89 -19.71 -20.50
C LYS A 2 -5.29 -18.96 -19.30
N LYS A 3 -3.97 -19.06 -19.13
CA LYS A 3 -3.25 -18.34 -18.09
C LYS A 3 -2.95 -16.94 -18.62
N GLU A 4 -3.38 -15.93 -17.91
CA GLU A 4 -3.10 -14.53 -18.23
C GLU A 4 -1.87 -14.03 -17.46
N TYR A 5 -1.05 -13.24 -18.13
CA TYR A 5 0.15 -12.64 -17.55
C TYR A 5 0.04 -11.12 -17.68
N ARG A 6 0.33 -10.39 -16.61
CA ARG A 6 0.29 -8.93 -16.60
C ARG A 6 1.71 -8.37 -16.68
N PHE A 7 1.88 -7.37 -17.53
CA PHE A 7 3.14 -6.66 -17.74
C PHE A 7 2.93 -5.16 -17.71
N GLU A 8 3.93 -4.45 -17.27
CA GLU A 8 4.02 -3.00 -17.38
C GLU A 8 5.10 -2.65 -18.39
N VAL A 9 4.78 -1.76 -19.32
CA VAL A 9 5.74 -1.24 -20.30
C VAL A 9 6.62 -0.20 -19.62
N VAL A 10 7.93 -0.41 -19.62
CA VAL A 10 8.91 0.51 -19.00
C VAL A 10 9.67 1.34 -20.04
N GLU A 11 9.77 0.83 -21.25
CA GLU A 11 10.48 1.50 -22.35
C GLU A 11 9.86 1.14 -23.69
N ILE A 12 9.78 2.10 -24.58
CA ILE A 12 9.31 1.90 -25.96
C ILE A 12 10.38 2.44 -26.91
N ASN A 13 10.85 1.56 -27.80
CA ASN A 13 11.68 1.88 -28.94
C ASN A 13 10.84 1.79 -30.22
N ASN A 14 11.39 2.26 -31.36
CA ASN A 14 10.65 2.29 -32.63
C ASN A 14 10.04 0.95 -33.06
N ILE A 15 10.65 -0.17 -32.67
CA ILE A 15 10.30 -1.54 -33.12
C ILE A 15 10.03 -2.51 -31.97
N SER A 16 10.26 -2.11 -30.72
CA SER A 16 10.12 -2.99 -29.56
C SER A 16 9.67 -2.23 -28.32
N ALA A 17 9.07 -2.96 -27.38
CA ALA A 17 8.76 -2.46 -26.05
C ALA A 17 9.39 -3.40 -25.00
N THR A 18 10.09 -2.81 -24.04
CA THR A 18 10.60 -3.52 -22.87
C THR A 18 9.54 -3.50 -21.80
N CYS A 19 9.18 -4.69 -21.31
CA CYS A 19 8.13 -4.84 -20.32
C CYS A 19 8.67 -5.54 -19.08
N VAL A 20 8.18 -5.13 -17.92
CA VAL A 20 8.44 -5.78 -16.65
C VAL A 20 7.24 -6.60 -16.25
N SER A 21 7.47 -7.87 -15.88
CA SER A 21 6.39 -8.73 -15.41
C SER A 21 5.92 -8.33 -14.02
N LEU A 22 4.61 -8.21 -13.84
CA LEU A 22 3.98 -7.95 -12.56
C LEU A 22 3.73 -9.23 -11.74
N GLY A 23 3.96 -10.40 -12.32
CA GLY A 23 3.78 -11.70 -11.67
C GLY A 23 4.72 -12.76 -12.20
N SER A 24 4.41 -14.03 -11.90
CA SER A 24 5.19 -15.16 -12.42
C SER A 24 5.04 -15.28 -13.93
N THR A 25 6.15 -15.42 -14.61
CA THR A 25 6.21 -15.65 -16.08
C THR A 25 6.25 -17.14 -16.44
N HIS A 26 6.11 -18.03 -15.46
CA HIS A 26 6.22 -19.48 -15.68
C HIS A 26 5.15 -19.99 -16.66
N GLY A 27 5.60 -20.56 -17.76
CA GLY A 27 4.75 -21.06 -18.86
C GLY A 27 4.47 -20.03 -19.97
N LEU A 28 5.00 -18.81 -19.89
CA LEU A 28 4.98 -17.86 -21.01
C LEU A 28 5.82 -18.37 -22.16
N ARG A 29 5.29 -18.26 -23.37
CA ARG A 29 5.95 -18.74 -24.60
C ARG A 29 6.20 -17.60 -25.57
N LYS A 30 7.27 -17.72 -26.36
CA LYS A 30 7.51 -16.84 -27.52
C LYS A 30 6.33 -16.96 -28.49
N GLY A 31 5.87 -15.83 -29.02
CA GLY A 31 4.71 -15.78 -29.93
C GLY A 31 3.35 -15.75 -29.23
N SER A 32 3.32 -15.55 -27.90
CA SER A 32 2.06 -15.30 -27.20
C SER A 32 1.45 -13.97 -27.61
N ASP A 33 0.13 -13.92 -27.71
CA ASP A 33 -0.60 -12.69 -28.02
C ASP A 33 -0.48 -11.67 -26.85
N ILE A 34 -0.34 -10.40 -27.22
CA ILE A 34 -0.26 -9.28 -26.28
C ILE A 34 -1.44 -8.34 -26.53
N LYS A 35 -2.10 -7.93 -25.47
CA LYS A 35 -3.19 -6.97 -25.52
C LYS A 35 -2.94 -5.83 -24.55
N LYS A 36 -3.03 -4.58 -25.02
CA LYS A 36 -3.05 -3.41 -24.14
C LYS A 36 -4.39 -3.39 -23.39
N ILE A 37 -4.32 -3.35 -22.05
CA ILE A 37 -5.50 -3.32 -21.17
C ILE A 37 -5.75 -1.94 -20.55
N ALA A 38 -4.68 -1.16 -20.32
CA ALA A 38 -4.77 0.19 -19.74
C ALA A 38 -3.61 1.05 -20.24
N SER A 39 -3.69 2.36 -20.03
CA SER A 39 -2.61 3.30 -20.32
C SER A 39 -1.57 3.38 -19.21
N SER A 40 -1.96 3.02 -17.98
CA SER A 40 -1.08 2.98 -16.81
C SER A 40 -1.56 1.88 -15.86
N LEU A 41 -0.73 1.54 -14.88
CA LEU A 41 -1.15 0.67 -13.79
C LEU A 41 -2.15 1.44 -12.92
N GLN A 42 -3.30 0.84 -12.68
CA GLN A 42 -4.41 1.42 -11.94
C GLN A 42 -4.77 0.54 -10.75
N ILE A 43 -5.29 1.17 -9.71
CA ILE A 43 -5.90 0.49 -8.58
C ILE A 43 -7.40 0.74 -8.57
N GLU A 44 -8.12 -0.27 -8.10
CA GLU A 44 -9.54 -0.15 -7.82
C GLU A 44 -9.73 0.44 -6.42
N TYR A 45 -10.62 1.41 -6.29
CA TYR A 45 -10.98 2.00 -5.01
C TYR A 45 -12.46 2.37 -4.97
N SER A 46 -12.97 2.54 -3.76
CA SER A 46 -14.35 3.01 -3.53
C SER A 46 -14.41 3.75 -2.20
N ASP A 47 -15.55 4.32 -1.89
CA ASP A 47 -15.79 4.98 -0.60
C ASP A 47 -15.76 3.97 0.59
N LYS A 48 -15.69 2.67 0.28
CA LYS A 48 -15.67 1.57 1.26
C LYS A 48 -14.33 0.81 1.24
N ILE A 49 -13.20 1.52 1.13
CA ILE A 49 -11.86 0.90 1.18
C ILE A 49 -11.39 0.57 2.60
N LEU A 50 -11.96 1.23 3.59
CA LEU A 50 -11.63 0.95 5.00
C LEU A 50 -12.12 -0.45 5.38
N GLY A 51 -11.38 -1.13 6.22
CA GLY A 51 -11.61 -2.52 6.59
C GLY A 51 -11.17 -3.54 5.54
N ARG A 52 -10.59 -3.11 4.42
CA ARG A 52 -10.32 -3.96 3.27
C ARG A 52 -8.83 -4.28 3.12
N LEU A 53 -8.59 -5.40 2.47
CA LEU A 53 -7.26 -5.95 2.23
C LEU A 53 -6.98 -6.01 0.73
N PHE A 54 -5.87 -5.40 0.30
CA PHE A 54 -5.46 -5.29 -1.10
C PHE A 54 -4.11 -5.98 -1.34
N ASN A 55 -3.91 -6.46 -2.56
CA ASN A 55 -2.59 -6.89 -3.02
C ASN A 55 -1.76 -5.70 -3.53
N SER A 56 -0.57 -5.99 -4.01
CA SER A 56 0.35 -4.98 -4.58
C SER A 56 -0.16 -4.27 -5.83
N TYR A 57 -1.21 -4.76 -6.45
CA TYR A 57 -1.84 -4.14 -7.64
C TYR A 57 -3.13 -3.40 -7.30
N GLY A 58 -3.50 -3.36 -6.01
CA GLY A 58 -4.75 -2.78 -5.57
C GLY A 58 -5.98 -3.67 -5.80
N ASP A 59 -5.81 -4.94 -6.21
CA ASP A 59 -6.93 -5.87 -6.25
C ASP A 59 -7.29 -6.28 -4.82
N VAL A 60 -8.59 -6.38 -4.54
CA VAL A 60 -9.11 -6.81 -3.24
C VAL A 60 -8.84 -8.31 -3.03
N ILE A 61 -8.26 -8.68 -1.89
CA ILE A 61 -7.90 -10.07 -1.58
C ILE A 61 -8.64 -10.67 -0.37
N ASP A 62 -9.49 -9.91 0.29
CA ASP A 62 -10.31 -10.36 1.42
C ASP A 62 -11.56 -11.14 1.01
N LYS A 63 -11.73 -11.45 -0.28
CA LYS A 63 -12.86 -12.19 -0.88
C LYS A 63 -14.23 -11.49 -0.77
N LYS A 64 -14.26 -10.22 -0.40
CA LYS A 64 -15.49 -9.42 -0.40
C LYS A 64 -15.50 -8.54 -1.65
N GLU A 65 -16.65 -8.42 -2.31
CA GLU A 65 -16.78 -7.52 -3.46
C GLU A 65 -16.64 -6.06 -3.04
N LEU A 66 -16.04 -5.24 -3.91
CA LEU A 66 -15.95 -3.82 -3.73
C LEU A 66 -17.12 -3.17 -4.51
N GLU A 67 -18.00 -2.49 -3.81
CA GLU A 67 -19.10 -1.75 -4.44
C GLU A 67 -18.62 -0.41 -4.99
N SER A 68 -19.24 0.07 -6.10
CA SER A 68 -18.95 1.39 -6.69
C SER A 68 -17.49 1.62 -7.05
N ILE A 69 -16.91 0.66 -7.79
CA ILE A 69 -15.50 0.69 -8.17
C ILE A 69 -15.18 1.88 -9.06
N LYS A 70 -14.15 2.63 -8.65
CA LYS A 70 -13.48 3.65 -9.46
C LYS A 70 -12.03 3.19 -9.68
N ASN A 71 -11.43 3.63 -10.77
CA ASN A 71 -10.04 3.34 -11.09
C ASN A 71 -9.19 4.61 -11.03
N LYS A 72 -8.04 4.55 -10.38
CA LYS A 72 -7.06 5.63 -10.31
C LYS A 72 -5.67 5.10 -10.67
N THR A 73 -4.91 5.86 -11.46
CA THR A 73 -3.50 5.52 -11.71
C THR A 73 -2.71 5.57 -10.41
N ILE A 74 -1.74 4.67 -10.27
CA ILE A 74 -0.81 4.71 -9.13
C ILE A 74 0.32 5.72 -9.32
N TYR A 75 0.43 6.33 -10.50
CA TYR A 75 1.41 7.35 -10.83
C TYR A 75 0.74 8.72 -10.78
N ASN A 76 0.77 9.33 -9.61
CA ASN A 76 0.22 10.66 -9.41
C ASN A 76 1.27 11.73 -9.70
N ASP A 77 0.80 12.90 -10.12
CA ASP A 77 1.65 14.08 -10.26
C ASP A 77 2.17 14.56 -8.90
N THR A 78 3.31 15.21 -8.91
CA THR A 78 3.85 15.85 -7.70
C THR A 78 2.95 16.99 -7.23
N VAL A 79 2.83 17.13 -5.92
CA VAL A 79 2.11 18.25 -5.29
C VAL A 79 2.75 19.57 -5.72
N LYS A 80 1.93 20.54 -6.15
CA LYS A 80 2.42 21.87 -6.54
C LYS A 80 2.83 22.65 -5.29
N ILE A 81 3.90 23.43 -5.40
CA ILE A 81 4.47 24.22 -4.27
C ILE A 81 3.40 25.10 -3.59
N LYS A 82 2.46 25.65 -4.36
CA LYS A 82 1.37 26.48 -3.83
C LYS A 82 0.36 25.75 -2.95
N ASP A 83 0.30 24.43 -3.07
CA ASP A 83 -0.65 23.56 -2.36
C ASP A 83 0.00 22.89 -1.13
N ILE A 84 1.26 23.26 -0.83
CA ILE A 84 1.99 22.76 0.33
C ILE A 84 1.63 23.59 1.56
N ASP A 85 1.08 22.93 2.60
CA ASP A 85 0.92 23.56 3.91
C ASP A 85 2.26 23.55 4.65
N VAL A 86 2.70 24.73 5.09
CA VAL A 86 3.97 24.90 5.84
C VAL A 86 3.78 24.97 7.34
N ASN A 87 2.53 24.85 7.84
CA ASN A 87 2.26 24.83 9.26
C ASN A 87 2.78 23.53 9.88
N ILE A 88 3.52 23.66 10.95
CA ILE A 88 4.10 22.53 11.69
C ILE A 88 3.25 22.27 12.93
N ASP A 89 2.40 21.27 12.82
CA ASP A 89 1.66 20.74 13.97
C ASP A 89 2.29 19.44 14.47
N ILE A 90 2.40 19.27 15.77
CA ILE A 90 2.87 18.02 16.37
C ILE A 90 1.72 17.02 16.42
N LEU A 91 2.00 15.80 15.95
CA LEU A 91 1.14 14.65 16.06
C LEU A 91 1.52 13.87 17.34
N TRP A 92 0.74 14.06 18.39
CA TRP A 92 0.99 13.36 19.64
C TRP A 92 0.66 11.88 19.53
N THR A 93 1.65 11.04 19.76
CA THR A 93 1.52 9.58 19.62
C THR A 93 1.06 8.90 20.93
N GLY A 94 1.15 9.58 22.05
CA GLY A 94 0.93 9.02 23.39
C GLY A 94 2.07 8.11 23.86
N ILE A 95 3.10 7.91 23.06
CA ILE A 95 4.29 7.13 23.41
C ILE A 95 5.36 8.11 23.87
N LYS A 96 5.58 8.20 25.18
CA LYS A 96 6.46 9.21 25.79
C LYS A 96 7.84 9.33 25.16
N VAL A 97 8.45 8.20 24.80
CA VAL A 97 9.78 8.17 24.18
C VAL A 97 9.77 8.84 22.80
N ILE A 98 8.74 8.58 22.00
CA ILE A 98 8.61 9.19 20.67
C ILE A 98 8.29 10.67 20.83
N ASP A 99 7.28 11.01 21.62
CA ASP A 99 6.82 12.39 21.77
C ASP A 99 7.88 13.32 22.36
N PHE A 100 8.82 12.78 23.14
CA PHE A 100 9.89 13.55 23.75
C PHE A 100 11.16 13.62 22.91
N PHE A 101 11.64 12.48 22.36
CA PHE A 101 12.92 12.42 21.67
C PHE A 101 12.83 12.61 20.16
N ALA A 102 11.70 12.24 19.55
CA ALA A 102 11.48 12.29 18.11
C ALA A 102 10.01 12.58 17.78
N PRO A 103 9.48 13.76 18.17
CA PRO A 103 8.07 14.08 18.01
C PRO A 103 7.67 14.02 16.54
N LEU A 104 6.56 13.36 16.25
CA LEU A 104 5.99 13.29 14.92
C LEU A 104 5.36 14.65 14.57
N GLN A 105 5.63 15.11 13.37
CA GLN A 105 5.00 16.29 12.81
C GLN A 105 4.06 15.89 11.67
N LYS A 106 2.92 16.55 11.55
CA LYS A 106 2.01 16.32 10.43
C LYS A 106 2.71 16.62 9.10
N GLY A 107 2.56 15.73 8.12
CA GLY A 107 3.20 15.85 6.82
C GLY A 107 4.67 15.41 6.75
N PHE A 108 5.30 15.09 7.88
CA PHE A 108 6.67 14.59 7.92
C PHE A 108 6.75 13.07 7.78
N LYS A 109 7.96 12.60 7.49
CA LYS A 109 8.29 11.17 7.40
C LYS A 109 9.18 10.79 8.56
N MET A 110 8.82 9.73 9.27
CA MET A 110 9.61 9.17 10.36
C MET A 110 10.09 7.77 9.98
N GLY A 111 11.36 7.48 10.27
CA GLY A 111 11.93 6.15 10.11
C GLY A 111 12.04 5.41 11.43
N LEU A 112 11.50 4.19 11.49
CA LEU A 112 11.68 3.28 12.62
C LEU A 112 12.58 2.14 12.18
N LEU A 113 13.83 2.14 12.65
CA LEU A 113 14.85 1.16 12.30
C LEU A 113 15.08 0.16 13.44
N GLY A 114 15.27 -1.09 13.10
CA GLY A 114 15.59 -2.13 14.07
C GLY A 114 15.67 -3.52 13.41
N GLY A 115 16.36 -4.45 14.04
CA GLY A 115 16.45 -5.85 13.61
C GLY A 115 15.13 -6.61 13.70
N ALA A 116 15.14 -7.88 13.40
CA ALA A 116 13.99 -8.75 13.61
C ALA A 116 13.74 -8.97 15.12
N GLY A 117 12.47 -9.05 15.52
CA GLY A 117 12.09 -9.38 16.89
C GLY A 117 12.27 -8.28 17.94
N VAL A 118 12.61 -7.05 17.55
CA VAL A 118 12.83 -5.93 18.50
C VAL A 118 11.57 -5.13 18.84
N GLY A 119 10.39 -5.60 18.42
CA GLY A 119 9.12 -4.96 18.76
C GLY A 119 8.63 -3.87 17.80
N LYS A 120 9.22 -3.74 16.59
CA LYS A 120 8.75 -2.74 15.60
C LYS A 120 7.26 -2.85 15.30
N SER A 121 6.76 -4.06 15.05
CA SER A 121 5.35 -4.29 14.74
C SER A 121 4.44 -3.93 15.91
N VAL A 122 4.87 -4.20 17.15
CA VAL A 122 4.13 -3.81 18.35
C VAL A 122 4.04 -2.30 18.45
N LEU A 123 5.14 -1.59 18.21
CA LEU A 123 5.18 -0.14 18.23
C LEU A 123 4.30 0.49 17.14
N ILE A 124 4.31 -0.09 15.92
CA ILE A 124 3.44 0.38 14.83
C ILE A 124 1.96 0.21 15.18
N LYS A 125 1.58 -0.92 15.78
CA LYS A 125 0.21 -1.15 16.23
C LYS A 125 -0.23 -0.14 17.28
N GLU A 126 0.62 0.12 18.26
CA GLU A 126 0.37 1.10 19.31
C GLU A 126 0.24 2.52 18.74
N LEU A 127 1.09 2.88 17.77
CA LEU A 127 0.99 4.15 17.07
C LEU A 127 -0.35 4.29 16.34
N ILE A 128 -0.77 3.26 15.58
CA ILE A 128 -2.05 3.26 14.87
C ILE A 128 -3.19 3.42 15.87
N HIS A 129 -3.17 2.65 16.95
CA HIS A 129 -4.21 2.71 17.98
C HIS A 129 -4.32 4.10 18.63
N ASN A 130 -3.21 4.68 19.04
CA ASN A 130 -3.18 5.95 19.73
C ASN A 130 -3.54 7.14 18.83
N VAL A 131 -2.98 7.17 17.60
CA VAL A 131 -3.30 8.22 16.63
C VAL A 131 -4.76 8.14 16.21
N TYR A 132 -5.29 6.94 16.00
CA TYR A 132 -6.71 6.77 15.74
C TYR A 132 -7.58 7.27 16.88
N SER A 133 -7.28 6.84 18.11
CA SER A 133 -8.06 7.19 19.31
C SER A 133 -8.06 8.69 19.59
N SER A 134 -6.95 9.39 19.29
CA SER A 134 -6.79 10.83 19.55
C SER A 134 -7.33 11.72 18.45
N LEU A 135 -7.18 11.33 17.18
CA LEU A 135 -7.49 12.18 16.02
C LEU A 135 -8.68 11.70 15.19
N ASN A 136 -9.23 10.53 15.48
CA ASN A 136 -10.21 9.85 14.62
C ASN A 136 -9.77 9.76 13.15
N ALA A 137 -8.45 9.58 12.94
CA ALA A 137 -7.83 9.55 11.63
C ALA A 137 -7.90 8.15 11.02
N ASN A 138 -8.00 8.08 9.69
CA ASN A 138 -7.87 6.81 8.98
C ASN A 138 -6.40 6.46 8.80
N ALA A 139 -6.11 5.16 8.67
CA ALA A 139 -4.77 4.66 8.46
C ALA A 139 -4.68 3.80 7.19
N ILE A 140 -3.56 3.92 6.49
CA ILE A 140 -3.18 2.97 5.44
C ILE A 140 -1.93 2.21 5.89
N PHE A 141 -2.06 0.90 6.02
CA PHE A 141 -0.91 0.04 6.24
C PHE A 141 -0.40 -0.51 4.91
N CYS A 142 0.89 -0.36 4.65
CA CYS A 142 1.51 -0.87 3.44
C CYS A 142 2.69 -1.80 3.80
N GLY A 143 2.45 -3.11 3.73
CA GLY A 143 3.46 -4.14 3.95
C GLY A 143 4.25 -4.43 2.67
N VAL A 144 5.54 -4.09 2.65
CA VAL A 144 6.42 -4.27 1.49
C VAL A 144 7.42 -5.39 1.76
N GLY A 145 7.19 -6.54 1.16
CA GLY A 145 8.00 -7.74 1.41
C GLY A 145 7.70 -8.36 2.78
N GLU A 146 6.49 -8.17 3.28
CA GLU A 146 6.04 -8.74 4.54
C GLU A 146 5.86 -10.25 4.42
N ARG A 147 6.12 -10.98 5.50
CA ARG A 147 5.81 -12.41 5.56
C ARG A 147 4.31 -12.59 5.62
N SER A 148 3.77 -13.50 4.81
CA SER A 148 2.32 -13.77 4.74
C SER A 148 1.71 -14.10 6.11
N ARG A 149 2.47 -14.77 6.99
CA ARG A 149 2.04 -15.06 8.36
C ARG A 149 1.91 -13.80 9.20
N GLU A 150 2.94 -12.94 9.21
CA GLU A 150 2.97 -11.70 9.97
C GLU A 150 1.87 -10.73 9.50
N GLY A 151 1.66 -10.63 8.18
CA GLY A 151 0.58 -9.84 7.60
C GLY A 151 -0.80 -10.36 8.01
N LYS A 152 -1.00 -11.67 8.05
CA LYS A 152 -2.26 -12.26 8.52
C LYS A 152 -2.48 -12.03 10.01
N GLU A 153 -1.46 -12.21 10.82
CA GLU A 153 -1.50 -11.96 12.28
C GLU A 153 -1.87 -10.49 12.54
N LEU A 154 -1.24 -9.54 11.85
CA LEU A 154 -1.57 -8.11 11.95
C LEU A 154 -3.05 -7.84 11.58
N TYR A 155 -3.53 -8.41 10.47
CA TYR A 155 -4.93 -8.24 10.06
C TYR A 155 -5.92 -8.74 11.12
N LEU A 156 -5.65 -9.91 11.72
CA LEU A 156 -6.51 -10.47 12.77
C LEU A 156 -6.48 -9.61 14.05
N GLU A 157 -5.28 -9.18 14.48
CA GLU A 157 -5.13 -8.32 15.66
C GLU A 157 -5.80 -6.95 15.51
N MET A 158 -5.75 -6.36 14.30
CA MET A 158 -6.48 -5.12 14.01
C MET A 158 -8.00 -5.34 14.08
N GLY A 159 -8.47 -6.52 13.65
CA GLY A 159 -9.88 -6.91 13.78
C GLY A 159 -10.31 -7.06 15.24
N GLU A 160 -9.52 -7.76 16.05
CA GLU A 160 -9.77 -7.95 17.49
C GLU A 160 -9.75 -6.62 18.28
N SER A 161 -8.93 -5.68 17.85
CA SER A 161 -8.81 -4.34 18.45
C SER A 161 -9.87 -3.35 17.96
N ASN A 162 -10.80 -3.75 17.08
CA ASN A 162 -11.80 -2.89 16.44
C ASN A 162 -11.20 -1.69 15.68
N LEU A 163 -9.98 -1.84 15.16
CA LEU A 163 -9.29 -0.81 14.36
C LEU A 163 -9.40 -1.06 12.86
N LEU A 164 -9.85 -2.26 12.46
CA LEU A 164 -9.89 -2.64 11.05
C LEU A 164 -10.79 -1.72 10.22
N ASP A 165 -11.93 -1.29 10.78
CA ASP A 165 -12.88 -0.40 10.09
C ASP A 165 -12.34 1.01 9.82
N LYS A 166 -11.16 1.33 10.34
CA LYS A 166 -10.50 2.64 10.21
C LYS A 166 -9.21 2.57 9.43
N MET A 167 -8.89 1.40 8.89
CA MET A 167 -7.68 1.24 8.11
C MET A 167 -7.93 0.44 6.84
N ALA A 168 -7.13 0.71 5.81
CA ALA A 168 -6.99 -0.18 4.68
C ALA A 168 -5.57 -0.75 4.66
N MET A 169 -5.43 -1.97 4.18
CA MET A 169 -4.15 -2.68 4.22
C MET A 169 -3.76 -3.11 2.81
N VAL A 170 -2.54 -2.78 2.39
CA VAL A 170 -1.97 -3.19 1.11
C VAL A 170 -0.77 -4.10 1.39
N PHE A 171 -0.76 -5.30 0.83
CA PHE A 171 0.32 -6.25 1.04
C PHE A 171 1.04 -6.64 -0.26
N GLY A 172 2.33 -6.34 -0.31
CA GLY A 172 3.30 -6.98 -1.19
C GLY A 172 4.02 -8.07 -0.41
N GLN A 173 3.62 -9.32 -0.61
CA GLN A 173 4.15 -10.45 0.16
C GLN A 173 5.60 -10.76 -0.20
N MET A 174 6.36 -11.36 0.73
CA MET A 174 7.76 -11.73 0.50
C MET A 174 7.94 -12.69 -0.69
N GLY A 175 6.95 -13.55 -0.95
CA GLY A 175 6.93 -14.47 -2.09
C GLY A 175 6.57 -13.85 -3.43
N ASP A 176 6.10 -12.60 -3.44
CA ASP A 176 5.74 -11.91 -4.67
C ASP A 176 6.99 -11.49 -5.47
N ASN A 177 6.79 -11.25 -6.76
CA ASN A 177 7.81 -10.68 -7.63
C ASN A 177 8.32 -9.33 -7.06
N PRO A 178 9.65 -9.06 -7.09
CA PRO A 178 10.21 -7.80 -6.58
C PRO A 178 9.57 -6.53 -7.15
N VAL A 179 9.19 -6.55 -8.43
CA VAL A 179 8.50 -5.43 -9.09
C VAL A 179 7.12 -5.23 -8.47
N SER A 180 6.36 -6.30 -8.30
CA SER A 180 5.07 -6.30 -7.64
C SER A 180 5.17 -5.71 -6.23
N ARG A 181 6.14 -6.17 -5.44
CA ARG A 181 6.36 -5.66 -4.07
C ARG A 181 6.64 -4.15 -4.04
N SER A 182 7.42 -3.65 -4.99
CA SER A 182 7.69 -2.19 -5.07
C SER A 182 6.43 -1.39 -5.41
N LYS A 183 5.50 -1.96 -6.17
CA LYS A 183 4.24 -1.29 -6.55
C LYS A 183 3.24 -1.17 -5.39
N SER A 184 3.35 -2.01 -4.36
CA SER A 184 2.48 -1.90 -3.18
C SER A 184 2.60 -0.55 -2.47
N ILE A 185 3.77 0.10 -2.51
CA ILE A 185 3.98 1.44 -1.96
C ILE A 185 3.12 2.46 -2.72
N TYR A 186 3.18 2.43 -4.05
CA TYR A 186 2.40 3.35 -4.89
C TYR A 186 0.90 3.12 -4.72
N ALA A 187 0.48 1.85 -4.66
CA ALA A 187 -0.91 1.51 -4.39
C ALA A 187 -1.37 2.05 -3.03
N GLY A 188 -0.59 1.82 -1.98
CA GLY A 188 -0.89 2.33 -0.64
C GLY A 188 -0.96 3.85 -0.57
N LEU A 189 -0.01 4.56 -1.20
CA LEU A 189 -0.02 6.02 -1.27
C LEU A 189 -1.24 6.55 -2.04
N THR A 190 -1.61 5.90 -3.15
CA THR A 190 -2.80 6.31 -3.93
C THR A 190 -4.08 6.14 -3.13
N LEU A 191 -4.20 5.08 -2.32
CA LEU A 191 -5.33 4.92 -1.40
C LEU A 191 -5.32 5.96 -0.27
N ALA A 192 -4.12 6.30 0.26
CA ALA A 192 -3.98 7.32 1.29
C ALA A 192 -4.35 8.73 0.79
N GLU A 193 -4.00 9.07 -0.45
CA GLU A 193 -4.39 10.33 -1.08
C GLU A 193 -5.89 10.42 -1.40
N TYR A 194 -6.57 9.29 -1.43
CA TYR A 194 -8.01 9.23 -1.65
C TYR A 194 -8.80 9.51 -0.37
N LEU A 195 -8.32 9.04 0.79
CA LEU A 195 -8.95 9.23 2.10
C LEU A 195 -8.81 10.66 2.63
#